data_0707198fedab2923fa66c0044bc9a7b1
#
_entry.id   0707198fedab2923fa66c0044bc9a7b1
#
_cell.length_a   1.000
_cell.length_b   1.000
_cell.length_c   1.000
_cell.angle_alpha   90.00
_cell.angle_beta   90.00
_cell.angle_gamma   90.00
#
_symmetry.space_group_name_H-M   'P 1'
#
loop_
_entity.id
_entity.type
_entity.pdbx_description
1 polymer ?
#
loop_
_entity_poly.entity_id
_entity_poly.type
_entity_poly.pdbx_seq_one_letter_code
_entity_poly.pdbx_strand_id
1 'polypeptide(L)'
;MAAAAGEEVRAVAAGQVVWADWLRGFGNLLILDHGDGYMTLYGHNEALFAAVGATVATGEAIAQAGSSGGAEKPGVYFEIRHDGRAVDPAPWFARDAARQ
;
A
#
# COMPACT_ATOMS: atom_id res chain seq x y z
N MET A 1 0.73 3.56 8.38
CA MET A 1 1.25 2.58 9.34
C MET A 1 2.70 2.92 9.68
N ALA A 2 3.06 2.77 10.92
CA ALA A 2 4.44 2.98 11.34
C ALA A 2 5.32 1.84 10.83
N ALA A 3 6.47 2.18 10.26
CA ALA A 3 7.46 1.23 9.78
C ALA A 3 8.83 1.91 9.78
N ALA A 4 9.88 1.12 9.95
CA ALA A 4 11.24 1.65 9.81
C ALA A 4 11.58 1.82 8.33
N ALA A 5 12.45 2.79 8.02
CA ALA A 5 12.94 2.97 6.66
C ALA A 5 13.62 1.67 6.17
N GLY A 6 13.29 1.26 4.94
CA GLY A 6 13.79 0.02 4.34
C GLY A 6 13.01 -1.23 4.72
N GLU A 7 12.07 -1.16 5.65
CA GLU A 7 11.22 -2.28 6.01
C GLU A 7 10.30 -2.65 4.85
N GLU A 8 10.10 -3.96 4.62
CA GLU A 8 9.26 -4.41 3.53
C GLU A 8 7.79 -4.06 3.75
N VAL A 9 7.17 -3.55 2.69
CA VAL A 9 5.72 -3.32 2.63
C VAL A 9 5.11 -4.46 1.84
N ARG A 10 4.11 -5.13 2.44
CA ARG A 10 3.50 -6.31 1.85
C ARG A 10 2.06 -6.03 1.45
N ALA A 11 1.65 -6.64 0.33
CA ALA A 11 0.28 -6.53 -0.15
C ALA A 11 -0.69 -7.13 0.87
N VAL A 12 -1.71 -6.38 1.26
CA VAL A 12 -2.71 -6.87 2.22
C VAL A 12 -3.63 -7.93 1.61
N ALA A 13 -3.74 -7.94 0.29
CA ALA A 13 -4.53 -8.94 -0.46
C ALA A 13 -3.98 -9.02 -1.88
N ALA A 14 -4.29 -10.12 -2.57
CA ALA A 14 -3.93 -10.27 -3.97
C ALA A 14 -4.60 -9.21 -4.83
N GLY A 15 -3.91 -8.75 -5.87
CA GLY A 15 -4.43 -7.73 -6.76
C GLY A 15 -3.49 -7.44 -7.92
N GLN A 16 -3.87 -6.45 -8.71
CA GLN A 16 -3.09 -5.99 -9.84
C GLN A 16 -2.61 -4.57 -9.59
N VAL A 17 -1.35 -4.30 -9.91
CA VAL A 17 -0.77 -2.97 -9.77
C VAL A 17 -1.34 -2.06 -10.86
N VAL A 18 -2.00 -0.98 -10.45
CA VAL A 18 -2.58 0.01 -11.37
C VAL A 18 -1.86 1.35 -11.33
N TRP A 19 -1.01 1.57 -10.33
CA TRP A 19 -0.14 2.74 -10.23
C TRP A 19 1.13 2.33 -9.49
N ALA A 20 2.28 2.75 -9.97
CA ALA A 20 3.57 2.51 -9.31
C ALA A 20 4.55 3.60 -9.75
N ASP A 21 4.45 4.78 -9.13
CA ASP A 21 5.22 5.95 -9.51
C ASP A 21 5.12 7.02 -8.42
N TRP A 22 5.90 8.08 -8.60
CA TRP A 22 5.84 9.26 -7.75
C TRP A 22 4.51 10.00 -7.96
N LEU A 23 3.89 10.39 -6.86
CA LEU A 23 2.73 11.26 -6.88
C LEU A 23 2.89 12.33 -5.81
N ARG A 24 2.70 13.59 -6.17
CA ARG A 24 2.83 14.72 -5.25
C ARG A 24 1.94 14.52 -4.02
N GLY A 25 2.53 14.68 -2.84
CA GLY A 25 1.87 14.47 -1.55
C GLY A 25 1.93 13.04 -1.03
N PHE A 26 2.23 12.06 -1.89
CA PHE A 26 2.33 10.64 -1.52
C PHE A 26 3.72 10.06 -1.68
N GLY A 27 4.60 10.76 -2.41
CA GLY A 27 5.91 10.22 -2.74
C GLY A 27 5.81 9.04 -3.69
N ASN A 28 6.62 8.02 -3.47
CA ASN A 28 6.52 6.79 -4.24
C ASN A 28 5.28 6.02 -3.79
N LEU A 29 4.27 6.01 -4.65
CA LEU A 29 2.96 5.44 -4.38
C LEU A 29 2.73 4.18 -5.22
N LEU A 30 2.22 3.13 -4.59
CA LEU A 30 1.77 1.94 -5.28
C LEU A 30 0.29 1.73 -4.98
N ILE A 31 -0.50 1.46 -6.01
CA ILE A 31 -1.94 1.20 -5.87
C ILE A 31 -2.24 -0.18 -6.43
N LEU A 32 -2.94 -0.99 -5.63
CA LEU A 32 -3.44 -2.30 -6.03
C LEU A 32 -4.94 -2.24 -6.25
N ASP A 33 -5.40 -2.84 -7.34
CA ASP A 33 -6.80 -3.11 -7.61
C ASP A 33 -7.09 -4.56 -7.24
N HIS A 34 -8.01 -4.76 -6.30
CA HIS A 34 -8.37 -6.09 -5.79
C HIS A 34 -9.64 -6.66 -6.42
N GLY A 35 -10.25 -5.91 -7.34
CA GLY A 35 -11.55 -6.26 -7.90
C GLY A 35 -12.71 -5.72 -7.07
N ASP A 36 -13.91 -5.80 -7.61
CA ASP A 36 -15.15 -5.36 -6.96
C ASP A 36 -15.11 -3.90 -6.46
N GLY A 37 -14.30 -3.06 -7.11
CA GLY A 37 -14.16 -1.65 -6.75
C GLY A 37 -13.22 -1.37 -5.58
N TYR A 38 -12.56 -2.39 -5.03
CA TYR A 38 -11.61 -2.22 -3.91
C TYR A 38 -10.21 -1.94 -4.40
N MET A 39 -9.59 -0.91 -3.80
CA MET A 39 -8.19 -0.55 -4.04
C MET A 39 -7.48 -0.32 -2.72
N THR A 40 -6.18 -0.64 -2.68
CA THR A 40 -5.32 -0.28 -1.55
C THR A 40 -4.15 0.56 -2.05
N LEU A 41 -3.82 1.59 -1.28
CA LEU A 41 -2.79 2.57 -1.59
C LEU A 41 -1.68 2.47 -0.55
N TYR A 42 -0.43 2.48 -1.02
CA TYR A 42 0.77 2.39 -0.18
C TYR A 42 1.70 3.54 -0.58
N GLY A 43 1.81 4.55 0.28
CA GLY A 43 2.56 5.77 -0.02
C GLY A 43 3.80 5.98 0.85
N HIS A 44 4.57 7.00 0.50
CA HIS A 44 5.82 7.40 1.17
C HIS A 44 6.92 6.34 1.15
N ASN A 45 6.88 5.41 0.19
CA ASN A 45 7.89 4.38 0.06
C ASN A 45 9.23 4.95 -0.44
N GLU A 46 10.34 4.35 -0.02
CA GLU A 46 11.63 4.68 -0.59
C GLU A 46 11.93 3.92 -1.88
N ALA A 47 11.31 2.75 -2.07
CA ALA A 47 11.44 1.96 -3.29
C ALA A 47 10.15 1.20 -3.59
N LEU A 48 9.87 0.98 -4.87
CA LEU A 48 8.74 0.17 -5.35
C LEU A 48 9.29 -1.06 -6.06
N PHE A 49 8.75 -2.24 -5.75
CA PHE A 49 9.24 -3.52 -6.30
C PHE A 49 8.38 -4.06 -7.43
N ALA A 50 7.17 -3.51 -7.61
CA ALA A 50 6.26 -3.97 -8.64
C ALA A 50 5.92 -2.83 -9.59
N ALA A 51 5.67 -3.16 -10.85
CA ALA A 51 5.32 -2.19 -11.88
C ALA A 51 3.85 -2.35 -12.28
N VAL A 52 3.30 -1.30 -12.89
CA VAL A 52 1.93 -1.31 -13.42
C VAL A 52 1.72 -2.52 -14.33
N GLY A 53 0.62 -3.22 -14.13
CA GLY A 53 0.25 -4.44 -14.85
C GLY A 53 0.65 -5.73 -14.15
N ALA A 54 1.55 -5.67 -13.17
CA ALA A 54 1.95 -6.86 -12.42
C ALA A 54 0.82 -7.35 -11.52
N THR A 55 0.70 -8.67 -11.40
CA THR A 55 -0.19 -9.31 -10.45
C THR A 55 0.61 -9.69 -9.21
N VAL A 56 0.11 -9.38 -8.03
CA VAL A 56 0.76 -9.70 -6.77
C VAL A 56 -0.14 -10.58 -5.91
N ALA A 57 0.50 -11.42 -5.11
CA ALA A 57 -0.21 -12.28 -4.15
C ALA A 57 -0.35 -11.60 -2.79
N THR A 58 -1.29 -12.06 -1.99
CA THR A 58 -1.41 -11.64 -0.59
C THR A 58 -0.07 -11.88 0.12
N GLY A 59 0.41 -10.88 0.83
CA GLY A 59 1.67 -10.97 1.59
C GLY A 59 2.94 -10.81 0.76
N GLU A 60 2.84 -10.61 -0.55
CA GLU A 60 4.01 -10.37 -1.40
C GLU A 60 4.63 -9.03 -1.07
N ALA A 61 5.96 -8.96 -0.99
CA ALA A 61 6.67 -7.71 -0.78
C ALA A 61 6.56 -6.84 -2.05
N ILE A 62 5.99 -5.65 -1.92
CA ILE A 62 5.70 -4.76 -3.06
C ILE A 62 6.48 -3.46 -3.01
N ALA A 63 7.03 -3.11 -1.86
CA ALA A 63 7.74 -1.84 -1.68
C ALA A 63 8.64 -1.90 -0.44
N GLN A 64 9.43 -0.86 -0.26
CA GLN A 64 10.14 -0.60 1.00
C GLN A 64 9.66 0.71 1.60
N ALA A 65 9.37 0.69 2.89
CA ALA A 65 8.92 1.85 3.62
C ALA A 65 10.02 2.92 3.68
N GLY A 66 9.61 4.17 3.68
CA GLY A 66 10.50 5.31 3.76
C GLY A 66 9.75 6.56 4.22
N SER A 67 10.24 7.71 3.78
CA SER A 67 9.61 9.00 4.09
C SER A 67 9.55 9.89 2.86
N SER A 68 9.43 9.30 1.67
CA SER A 68 9.32 10.04 0.42
C SER A 68 8.04 10.89 0.39
N GLY A 69 8.02 11.93 -0.44
CA GLY A 69 6.86 12.80 -0.56
C GLY A 69 6.65 13.76 0.61
N GLY A 70 7.70 14.05 1.40
CA GLY A 70 7.64 15.04 2.48
C GLY A 70 7.12 14.49 3.81
N ALA A 71 7.05 13.18 3.98
CA ALA A 71 6.70 12.59 5.26
C ALA A 71 7.79 12.89 6.31
N GLU A 72 7.38 13.28 7.51
CA GLU A 72 8.32 13.65 8.57
C GLU A 72 9.04 12.46 9.18
N LYS A 73 8.36 11.30 9.21
CA LYS A 73 8.87 10.07 9.81
C LYS A 73 8.73 8.92 8.83
N PRO A 74 9.63 7.92 8.90
CA PRO A 74 9.44 6.71 8.11
C PRO A 74 8.13 6.02 8.47
N GLY A 75 7.49 5.46 7.47
CA GLY A 75 6.23 4.75 7.63
C GLY A 75 5.61 4.44 6.29
N VAL A 76 4.40 3.93 6.33
CA VAL A 76 3.61 3.68 5.13
C VAL A 76 2.30 4.45 5.25
N TYR A 77 2.02 5.30 4.26
CA TYR A 77 0.67 5.84 4.11
C TYR A 77 -0.18 4.72 3.54
N PHE A 78 -1.18 4.27 4.29
CA PHE A 78 -2.04 3.19 3.87
C PHE A 78 -3.49 3.67 3.79
N GLU A 79 -4.14 3.35 2.66
CA GLU A 79 -5.53 3.71 2.44
C GLU A 79 -6.25 2.59 1.72
N ILE A 80 -7.49 2.33 2.10
CA ILE A 80 -8.40 1.45 1.37
C ILE A 80 -9.47 2.32 0.75
N ARG A 81 -9.74 2.11 -0.55
CA ARG A 81 -10.85 2.76 -1.24
C ARG A 81 -11.80 1.72 -1.81
N HIS A 82 -13.08 2.02 -1.71
CA HIS A 82 -14.14 1.23 -2.34
C HIS A 82 -14.99 2.14 -3.20
N ASP A 83 -15.03 1.85 -4.50
CA ASP A 83 -15.73 2.66 -5.49
C ASP A 83 -15.32 4.15 -5.43
N GLY A 84 -14.03 4.40 -5.25
CA GLY A 84 -13.44 5.73 -5.20
C GLY A 84 -13.55 6.44 -3.86
N ARG A 85 -14.14 5.83 -2.85
CA ARG A 85 -14.30 6.42 -1.51
C ARG A 85 -13.36 5.77 -0.50
N ALA A 86 -12.75 6.60 0.34
CA ALA A 86 -11.91 6.10 1.43
C ALA A 86 -12.76 5.30 2.41
N VAL A 87 -12.20 4.17 2.85
CA VAL A 87 -12.84 3.26 3.79
C VAL A 87 -11.95 3.15 5.03
N ASP A 88 -12.54 3.05 6.22
CA ASP A 88 -11.78 2.84 7.44
C ASP A 88 -11.04 1.49 7.36
N PRO A 89 -9.70 1.49 7.44
CA PRO A 89 -8.95 0.24 7.36
C PRO A 89 -8.96 -0.59 8.65
N ALA A 90 -9.38 -0.01 9.77
CA ALA A 90 -9.31 -0.67 11.07
C ALA A 90 -10.02 -2.04 11.10
N PRO A 91 -11.23 -2.23 10.54
CA PRO A 91 -11.87 -3.55 10.53
C PRO A 91 -11.06 -4.61 9.77
N TRP A 92 -10.30 -4.21 8.74
CA TRP A 92 -9.45 -5.14 7.99
C TRP A 92 -8.30 -5.66 8.85
N PHE A 93 -7.66 -4.79 9.62
CA PHE A 93 -6.57 -5.19 10.53
C PHE A 93 -7.09 -6.04 11.69
N ALA A 94 -8.26 -5.73 12.21
CA ALA A 94 -8.88 -6.53 13.27
C ALA A 94 -9.19 -7.95 12.78
N ARG A 95 -9.63 -8.11 11.52
CA ARG A 95 -9.88 -9.42 10.92
C ARG A 95 -8.59 -10.22 10.78
N ASP A 96 -7.51 -9.58 10.34
CA ASP A 96 -6.22 -10.23 10.22
C ASP A 96 -5.70 -10.69 11.58
N ALA A 97 -5.80 -9.85 12.59
CA ALA A 97 -5.41 -10.21 13.96
C ALA A 97 -6.23 -11.39 14.48
N ALA A 98 -7.53 -11.45 14.19
CA ALA A 98 -8.38 -12.54 14.63
C ALA A 98 -8.06 -13.88 13.96
N ARG A 99 -7.39 -13.87 12.81
CA ARG A 99 -6.99 -15.09 12.10
C ARG A 99 -5.68 -15.69 12.59
N GLN A 100 -4.94 -14.91 13.34
CA GLN A 100 -3.66 -15.34 13.90
C GLN A 100 -3.85 -16.01 15.25
#